data_89320d3952e3ab75163117329850060b
#
_entry.id   89320d3952e3ab75163117329850060b
#
_cell.length_a   1.000
_cell.length_b   1.000
_cell.length_c   1.000
_cell.angle_alpha   90.00
_cell.angle_beta   90.00
_cell.angle_gamma   90.00
#
_symmetry.space_group_name_H-M   'P 1'
#
loop_
_entity.id
_entity.type
_entity.pdbx_description
1 polymer ?
#
loop_
_entity_poly.entity_id
_entity_poly.type
_entity_poly.pdbx_seq_one_letter_code
_entity_poly.pdbx_strand_id
1 'polypeptide(L)'
;MARQERAIRTRRAVVEAAAAVFAERGYTAATIAEILERAGVTKGALYFHFDSKEALARGVINAQISDDYWVPRELKLQEWVDIGMTLAHRIPKEVILLAGIRLSADLQGRSLFGSAWPAWTELVTDKLVEAKERGEVLPHVTPRETAECFLGAWIGTQFMSEVVSDWTDLNDRISVLYNHVLPAIATPAALIRLDTAPDRGARVVEEAERQRQESPVPTEA
;
A
#
# COMPACT_ATOMS: atom_id res chain seq x y z
N MET A 1 -0.72 29.37 6.48
CA MET A 1 0.21 28.26 6.70
C MET A 1 -0.10 27.50 8.00
N ALA A 2 0.11 28.02 9.20
CA ALA A 2 -0.13 27.29 10.48
C ALA A 2 -1.50 26.64 10.66
N ARG A 3 -2.60 27.22 10.12
CA ARG A 3 -3.96 26.63 10.18
C ARG A 3 -4.10 25.41 9.27
N GLN A 4 -3.50 25.45 8.10
CA GLN A 4 -3.53 24.35 7.13
C GLN A 4 -2.68 23.17 7.62
N GLU A 5 -1.50 23.42 8.14
CA GLU A 5 -0.64 22.39 8.74
C GLU A 5 -1.30 21.71 9.93
N ARG A 6 -1.99 22.48 10.78
CA ARG A 6 -2.77 21.93 11.89
C ARG A 6 -3.91 21.05 11.40
N ALA A 7 -4.60 21.45 10.33
CA ALA A 7 -5.69 20.65 9.74
C ALA A 7 -5.16 19.33 9.17
N ILE A 8 -4.04 19.35 8.42
CA ILE A 8 -3.39 18.16 7.89
C ILE A 8 -2.97 17.22 9.03
N ARG A 9 -2.34 17.74 10.07
CA ARG A 9 -1.92 16.95 11.23
C ARG A 9 -3.12 16.32 11.96
N THR A 10 -4.19 17.07 12.16
CA THR A 10 -5.42 16.56 12.79
C THR A 10 -6.05 15.46 11.94
N ARG A 11 -6.15 15.67 10.61
CA ARG A 11 -6.68 14.66 9.69
C ARG A 11 -5.87 13.36 9.74
N ARG A 12 -4.54 13.46 9.75
CA ARG A 12 -3.63 12.31 9.85
C ARG A 12 -3.83 11.56 11.17
N ALA A 13 -3.85 12.25 12.30
CA ALA A 13 -4.09 11.66 13.62
C ALA A 13 -5.44 10.92 13.69
N VAL A 14 -6.50 11.47 13.08
CA VAL A 14 -7.81 10.82 13.00
C VAL A 14 -7.76 9.55 12.16
N VAL A 15 -7.06 9.56 11.02
CA VAL A 15 -6.92 8.37 10.15
C VAL A 15 -6.10 7.28 10.85
N GLU A 16 -5.00 7.63 11.52
CA GLU A 16 -4.16 6.69 12.28
C GLU A 16 -4.94 6.04 13.44
N ALA A 17 -5.69 6.83 14.20
CA ALA A 17 -6.55 6.33 15.28
C ALA A 17 -7.67 5.42 14.75
N ALA A 18 -8.30 5.81 13.64
CA ALA A 18 -9.33 4.99 13.00
C ALA A 18 -8.76 3.67 12.49
N ALA A 19 -7.59 3.70 11.86
CA ALA A 19 -6.90 2.50 11.41
C ALA A 19 -6.65 1.53 12.58
N ALA A 20 -6.16 2.03 13.71
CA ALA A 20 -5.93 1.21 14.90
C ALA A 20 -7.24 0.57 15.42
N VAL A 21 -8.32 1.34 15.53
CA VAL A 21 -9.61 0.81 15.98
C VAL A 21 -10.20 -0.19 14.98
N PHE A 22 -10.12 0.09 13.68
CA PHE A 22 -10.59 -0.84 12.64
C PHE A 22 -9.75 -2.12 12.59
N ALA A 23 -8.45 -2.04 12.77
CA ALA A 23 -7.58 -3.20 12.84
C ALA A 23 -7.88 -4.11 14.05
N GLU A 24 -8.19 -3.52 15.20
CA GLU A 24 -8.48 -4.26 16.44
C GLU A 24 -9.89 -4.85 16.47
N ARG A 25 -10.90 -4.08 16.03
CA ARG A 25 -12.32 -4.39 16.23
C ARG A 25 -13.06 -4.79 14.95
N GLY A 26 -12.47 -4.54 13.78
CA GLY A 26 -13.18 -4.56 12.50
C GLY A 26 -14.11 -3.36 12.34
N TYR A 27 -14.63 -3.18 11.12
CA TYR A 27 -15.49 -2.04 10.81
C TYR A 27 -16.77 -2.01 11.64
N THR A 28 -17.49 -3.13 11.74
CA THR A 28 -18.82 -3.17 12.38
C THR A 28 -18.78 -2.78 13.85
N ALA A 29 -17.85 -3.34 14.64
CA ALA A 29 -17.76 -3.12 16.07
C ALA A 29 -17.06 -1.80 16.46
N ALA A 30 -16.26 -1.21 15.58
CA ALA A 30 -15.59 0.07 15.82
C ALA A 30 -16.60 1.21 16.01
N THR A 31 -16.36 2.10 16.96
CA THR A 31 -17.20 3.27 17.22
C THR A 31 -16.45 4.59 17.01
N ILE A 32 -17.20 5.64 16.63
CA ILE A 32 -16.64 6.99 16.52
C ILE A 32 -16.11 7.49 17.87
N ALA A 33 -16.74 7.09 18.98
CA ALA A 33 -16.29 7.48 20.31
C ALA A 33 -14.89 6.95 20.65
N GLU A 34 -14.61 5.68 20.37
CA GLU A 34 -13.27 5.07 20.53
C GLU A 34 -12.22 5.74 19.65
N ILE A 35 -12.60 6.08 18.41
CA ILE A 35 -11.69 6.77 17.48
C ILE A 35 -11.35 8.18 18.01
N LEU A 36 -12.35 8.93 18.51
CA LEU A 36 -12.14 10.25 19.09
C LEU A 36 -11.22 10.20 20.31
N GLU A 37 -11.46 9.26 21.21
CA GLU A 37 -10.64 9.05 22.40
C GLU A 37 -9.18 8.74 22.02
N ARG A 38 -8.98 7.82 21.09
CA ARG A 38 -7.63 7.43 20.62
C ARG A 38 -6.92 8.55 19.87
N ALA A 39 -7.65 9.32 19.05
CA ALA A 39 -7.08 10.45 18.29
C ALA A 39 -6.80 11.69 19.16
N GLY A 40 -7.37 11.77 20.35
CA GLY A 40 -7.26 12.95 21.21
C GLY A 40 -7.89 14.21 20.61
N VAL A 41 -8.95 14.07 19.79
CA VAL A 41 -9.60 15.19 19.10
C VAL A 41 -11.06 15.31 19.48
N THR A 42 -11.62 16.51 19.29
CA THR A 42 -13.05 16.74 19.51
C THR A 42 -13.91 16.15 18.38
N LYS A 43 -15.18 15.85 18.68
CA LYS A 43 -16.17 15.41 17.70
C LYS A 43 -16.28 16.37 16.51
N GLY A 44 -16.28 17.68 16.77
CA GLY A 44 -16.31 18.72 15.73
C GLY A 44 -15.08 18.68 14.82
N ALA A 45 -13.89 18.42 15.39
CA ALA A 45 -12.66 18.31 14.61
C ALA A 45 -12.65 17.07 13.69
N LEU A 46 -13.19 15.94 14.12
CA LEU A 46 -13.34 14.75 13.28
C LEU A 46 -14.33 15.04 12.14
N TYR A 47 -15.53 15.55 12.45
CA TYR A 47 -16.57 15.78 11.44
C TYR A 47 -16.25 16.92 10.48
N PHE A 48 -15.28 17.77 10.80
CA PHE A 48 -14.71 18.72 9.83
C PHE A 48 -13.95 18.02 8.69
N HIS A 49 -13.39 16.84 8.94
CA HIS A 49 -12.59 16.08 7.96
C HIS A 49 -13.33 14.89 7.34
N PHE A 50 -14.24 14.27 8.08
CA PHE A 50 -14.92 13.04 7.69
C PHE A 50 -16.39 13.07 8.12
N ASP A 51 -17.30 13.11 7.17
CA ASP A 51 -18.74 13.26 7.39
C ASP A 51 -19.40 12.04 8.04
N SER A 52 -18.75 10.87 7.97
CA SER A 52 -19.30 9.61 8.48
C SER A 52 -18.21 8.58 8.78
N LYS A 53 -18.58 7.47 9.43
CA LYS A 53 -17.70 6.33 9.68
C LYS A 53 -17.25 5.67 8.38
N GLU A 54 -18.12 5.64 7.37
CA GLU A 54 -17.82 5.15 6.02
C GLU A 54 -16.79 6.05 5.31
N ALA A 55 -16.93 7.38 5.41
CA ALA A 55 -15.96 8.33 4.88
C ALA A 55 -14.59 8.16 5.55
N LEU A 56 -14.59 7.89 6.85
CA LEU A 56 -13.36 7.62 7.61
C LEU A 56 -12.71 6.29 7.20
N ALA A 57 -13.50 5.22 7.00
CA ALA A 57 -12.99 3.94 6.49
C ALA A 57 -12.39 4.09 5.10
N ARG A 58 -13.05 4.85 4.18
CA ARG A 58 -12.46 5.23 2.88
C ARG A 58 -11.15 6.00 3.06
N GLY A 59 -11.08 6.88 4.04
CA GLY A 59 -9.86 7.63 4.36
C GLY A 59 -8.70 6.72 4.74
N VAL A 60 -8.95 5.67 5.53
CA VAL A 60 -7.96 4.65 5.90
C VAL A 60 -7.55 3.81 4.68
N ILE A 61 -8.52 3.37 3.86
CA ILE A 61 -8.25 2.60 2.63
C ILE A 61 -7.36 3.41 1.67
N ASN A 62 -7.68 4.68 1.45
CA ASN A 62 -6.91 5.53 0.53
C ASN A 62 -5.51 5.86 1.06
N ALA A 63 -5.31 5.85 2.37
CA ALA A 63 -4.01 6.11 2.98
C ALA A 63 -3.00 4.95 2.82
N GLN A 64 -3.42 3.79 2.30
CA GLN A 64 -2.51 2.68 2.01
C GLN A 64 -1.58 2.98 0.84
N ILE A 65 -2.06 3.77 -0.15
CA ILE A 65 -1.30 4.11 -1.33
C ILE A 65 -0.61 5.44 -1.05
N SER A 66 0.67 5.35 -0.72
CA SER A 66 1.58 6.48 -0.50
C SER A 66 2.81 6.30 -1.39
N ASP A 67 3.29 7.37 -1.98
CA ASP A 67 4.51 7.42 -2.76
C ASP A 67 5.78 7.64 -1.92
N ASP A 68 5.64 7.70 -0.60
CA ASP A 68 6.74 7.95 0.34
C ASP A 68 7.94 7.00 0.18
N TYR A 69 7.71 5.80 -0.35
CA TYR A 69 8.73 4.77 -0.51
C TYR A 69 8.96 4.39 -1.98
N TRP A 70 8.49 5.21 -2.91
CA TRP A 70 8.71 4.97 -4.34
C TRP A 70 10.02 5.59 -4.79
N VAL A 71 10.97 4.73 -5.08
CA VAL A 71 12.28 5.13 -5.58
C VAL A 71 12.32 4.86 -7.08
N PRO A 72 12.55 5.88 -7.93
CA PRO A 72 12.66 5.69 -9.37
C PRO A 72 13.77 4.71 -9.72
N ARG A 73 13.50 3.82 -10.69
CA ARG A 73 14.47 2.83 -11.19
C ARG A 73 14.69 2.98 -12.71
N GLU A 74 15.80 2.49 -13.17
CA GLU A 74 16.08 2.39 -14.60
C GLU A 74 15.05 1.47 -15.27
N LEU A 75 14.78 0.29 -14.69
CA LEU A 75 13.73 -0.62 -15.15
C LEU A 75 12.40 -0.36 -14.44
N LYS A 76 11.33 -0.22 -15.22
CA LYS A 76 9.97 -0.04 -14.67
C LYS A 76 9.43 -1.32 -14.04
N LEU A 77 9.85 -2.49 -14.55
CA LEU A 77 9.58 -3.76 -13.86
C LEU A 77 10.21 -3.80 -12.47
N GLN A 78 11.40 -3.19 -12.27
CA GLN A 78 11.98 -3.12 -10.93
C GLN A 78 11.20 -2.17 -10.01
N GLU A 79 10.67 -1.05 -10.52
CA GLU A 79 9.78 -0.20 -9.73
C GLU A 79 8.54 -0.97 -9.25
N TRP A 80 7.92 -1.76 -10.13
CA TRP A 80 6.80 -2.61 -9.76
C TRP A 80 7.17 -3.66 -8.71
N VAL A 81 8.31 -4.33 -8.86
CA VAL A 81 8.84 -5.27 -7.83
C VAL A 81 9.06 -4.54 -6.52
N ASP A 82 9.71 -3.37 -6.55
CA ASP A 82 10.02 -2.58 -5.35
C ASP A 82 8.75 -2.16 -4.60
N ILE A 83 7.69 -1.74 -5.31
CA ILE A 83 6.39 -1.40 -4.71
C ILE A 83 5.83 -2.60 -3.94
N GLY A 84 5.76 -3.79 -4.54
CA GLY A 84 5.22 -4.97 -3.89
C GLY A 84 6.09 -5.48 -2.74
N MET A 85 7.42 -5.51 -2.90
CA MET A 85 8.34 -5.93 -1.84
C MET A 85 8.35 -4.94 -0.65
N THR A 86 8.28 -3.64 -0.92
CA THR A 86 8.15 -2.61 0.11
C THR A 86 6.84 -2.75 0.87
N LEU A 87 5.73 -2.99 0.16
CA LEU A 87 4.43 -3.23 0.78
C LEU A 87 4.47 -4.47 1.69
N ALA A 88 5.04 -5.58 1.22
CA ALA A 88 5.19 -6.79 2.02
C ALA A 88 6.01 -6.57 3.30
N HIS A 89 7.08 -5.76 3.22
CA HIS A 89 7.90 -5.42 4.37
C HIS A 89 7.18 -4.54 5.41
N ARG A 90 6.30 -3.65 4.95
CA ARG A 90 5.61 -2.64 5.78
C ARG A 90 4.31 -3.15 6.42
N ILE A 91 3.59 -4.06 5.76
CA ILE A 91 2.29 -4.56 6.23
C ILE A 91 2.31 -5.01 7.70
N PRO A 92 3.26 -5.85 8.16
CA PRO A 92 3.27 -6.30 9.55
C PRO A 92 3.59 -5.19 10.57
N LYS A 93 4.06 -4.04 10.10
CA LYS A 93 4.59 -2.95 10.95
C LYS A 93 3.69 -1.72 10.98
N GLU A 94 2.82 -1.55 9.97
CA GLU A 94 2.03 -0.33 9.80
C GLU A 94 0.54 -0.59 9.93
N VAL A 95 -0.03 -0.05 10.98
CA VAL A 95 -1.45 -0.23 11.32
C VAL A 95 -2.40 0.25 10.20
N ILE A 96 -2.01 1.29 9.44
CA ILE A 96 -2.80 1.80 8.30
C ILE A 96 -2.91 0.74 7.20
N LEU A 97 -1.80 0.06 6.87
CA LEU A 97 -1.77 -0.99 5.86
C LEU A 97 -2.61 -2.18 6.32
N LEU A 98 -2.41 -2.65 7.54
CA LEU A 98 -3.16 -3.75 8.11
C LEU A 98 -4.66 -3.47 8.19
N ALA A 99 -5.05 -2.29 8.66
CA ALA A 99 -6.45 -1.87 8.71
C ALA A 99 -7.08 -1.78 7.32
N GLY A 100 -6.36 -1.20 6.37
CA GLY A 100 -6.83 -1.05 5.01
C GLY A 100 -7.03 -2.39 4.29
N ILE A 101 -6.15 -3.37 4.53
CA ILE A 101 -6.30 -4.75 4.03
C ILE A 101 -7.56 -5.37 4.62
N ARG A 102 -7.75 -5.31 5.93
CA ARG A 102 -8.93 -5.87 6.61
C ARG A 102 -10.24 -5.22 6.16
N LEU A 103 -10.25 -3.89 6.03
CA LEU A 103 -11.40 -3.16 5.48
C LEU A 103 -11.68 -3.57 4.03
N SER A 104 -10.65 -3.69 3.18
CA SER A 104 -10.81 -4.09 1.77
C SER A 104 -11.31 -5.53 1.62
N ALA A 105 -11.01 -6.40 2.57
CA ALA A 105 -11.47 -7.78 2.61
C ALA A 105 -12.89 -7.94 3.21
N ASP A 106 -13.44 -6.91 3.86
CA ASP A 106 -14.78 -6.94 4.45
C ASP A 106 -15.86 -6.94 3.36
N LEU A 107 -16.43 -8.12 3.10
CA LEU A 107 -17.45 -8.31 2.05
C LEU A 107 -18.75 -7.53 2.33
N GLN A 108 -19.09 -7.29 3.59
CA GLN A 108 -20.29 -6.54 3.97
C GLN A 108 -20.06 -5.04 3.89
N GLY A 109 -18.90 -4.58 4.34
CA GLY A 109 -18.55 -3.18 4.39
C GLY A 109 -18.14 -2.57 3.03
N ARG A 110 -17.59 -3.36 2.11
CA ARG A 110 -17.07 -2.84 0.82
C ARG A 110 -18.11 -2.11 -0.04
N SER A 111 -19.40 -2.44 0.08
CA SER A 111 -20.47 -1.70 -0.60
C SER A 111 -20.66 -0.28 -0.03
N LEU A 112 -20.23 -0.04 1.20
CA LEU A 112 -20.34 1.24 1.91
C LEU A 112 -19.11 2.13 1.70
N PHE A 113 -17.91 1.53 1.76
CA PHE A 113 -16.65 2.30 1.74
C PHE A 113 -15.66 1.86 0.66
N GLY A 114 -15.99 0.84 -0.16
CA GLY A 114 -15.12 0.39 -1.25
C GLY A 114 -13.95 -0.49 -0.80
N SER A 115 -12.94 -0.59 -1.66
CA SER A 115 -11.69 -1.30 -1.39
C SER A 115 -10.52 -0.62 -2.08
N ALA A 116 -9.29 -0.96 -1.70
CA ALA A 116 -8.07 -0.46 -2.34
C ALA A 116 -7.75 -1.17 -3.67
N TRP A 117 -8.39 -2.30 -3.96
CA TRP A 117 -8.00 -3.16 -5.08
C TRP A 117 -8.05 -2.48 -6.45
N PRO A 118 -9.07 -1.66 -6.81
CA PRO A 118 -9.06 -0.94 -8.08
C PRO A 118 -7.85 0.00 -8.22
N ALA A 119 -7.51 0.75 -7.19
CA ALA A 119 -6.39 1.68 -7.23
C ALA A 119 -5.03 0.95 -7.33
N TRP A 120 -4.86 -0.18 -6.62
CA TRP A 120 -3.68 -1.03 -6.78
C TRP A 120 -3.60 -1.66 -8.18
N THR A 121 -4.74 -2.05 -8.76
CA THR A 121 -4.78 -2.58 -10.13
C THR A 121 -4.35 -1.53 -11.15
N GLU A 122 -4.84 -0.29 -11.03
CA GLU A 122 -4.41 0.81 -11.91
C GLU A 122 -2.91 1.06 -11.76
N LEU A 123 -2.40 1.19 -10.54
CA LEU A 123 -0.98 1.42 -10.29
C LEU A 123 -0.09 0.34 -10.94
N VAL A 124 -0.43 -0.93 -10.75
CA VAL A 124 0.34 -2.05 -11.36
C VAL A 124 0.20 -2.03 -12.88
N THR A 125 -0.99 -1.74 -13.40
CA THR A 125 -1.23 -1.62 -14.85
C THR A 125 -0.35 -0.54 -15.47
N ASP A 126 -0.31 0.65 -14.87
CA ASP A 126 0.49 1.77 -15.35
C ASP A 126 1.99 1.41 -15.38
N LYS A 127 2.50 0.76 -14.33
CA LYS A 127 3.90 0.29 -14.31
C LYS A 127 4.19 -0.74 -15.39
N LEU A 128 3.28 -1.66 -15.65
CA LEU A 128 3.42 -2.65 -16.72
C LEU A 128 3.31 -2.03 -18.12
N VAL A 129 2.47 -1.00 -18.30
CA VAL A 129 2.40 -0.22 -19.55
C VAL A 129 3.73 0.48 -19.81
N GLU A 130 4.24 1.25 -18.83
CA GLU A 130 5.53 1.93 -18.93
C GLU A 130 6.67 0.94 -19.23
N ALA A 131 6.70 -0.22 -18.57
CA ALA A 131 7.70 -1.26 -18.80
C ALA A 131 7.59 -1.86 -20.20
N LYS A 132 6.37 -2.07 -20.70
CA LYS A 132 6.13 -2.59 -22.06
C LYS A 132 6.59 -1.61 -23.13
N GLU A 133 6.31 -0.32 -22.98
CA GLU A 133 6.78 0.74 -23.89
C GLU A 133 8.32 0.83 -23.96
N ARG A 134 9.00 0.46 -22.87
CA ARG A 134 10.47 0.40 -22.80
C ARG A 134 11.09 -0.92 -23.29
N GLY A 135 10.26 -1.87 -23.72
CA GLY A 135 10.73 -3.18 -24.18
C GLY A 135 11.20 -4.10 -23.05
N GLU A 136 10.77 -3.85 -21.81
CA GLU A 136 11.09 -4.71 -20.66
C GLU A 136 10.13 -5.90 -20.56
N VAL A 137 8.95 -5.81 -21.17
CA VAL A 137 7.87 -6.80 -21.12
C VAL A 137 7.69 -7.48 -22.49
N LEU A 138 7.40 -8.78 -22.47
CA LEU A 138 7.18 -9.59 -23.68
C LEU A 138 5.97 -9.08 -24.49
N PRO A 139 6.00 -9.16 -25.84
CA PRO A 139 4.96 -8.57 -26.70
C PRO A 139 3.54 -9.09 -26.45
N HIS A 140 3.39 -10.37 -26.08
CA HIS A 140 2.09 -11.01 -25.85
C HIS A 140 1.42 -10.59 -24.55
N VAL A 141 2.12 -9.96 -23.63
CA VAL A 141 1.61 -9.60 -22.32
C VAL A 141 0.61 -8.46 -22.42
N THR A 142 -0.58 -8.64 -21.86
CA THR A 142 -1.60 -7.60 -21.69
C THR A 142 -1.45 -6.99 -20.27
N PRO A 143 -1.00 -5.74 -20.14
CA PRO A 143 -0.71 -5.12 -18.83
C PRO A 143 -1.84 -5.24 -17.83
N ARG A 144 -3.08 -4.90 -18.23
CA ARG A 144 -4.26 -4.95 -17.36
C ARG A 144 -4.58 -6.35 -16.84
N GLU A 145 -4.63 -7.34 -17.74
CA GLU A 145 -4.92 -8.73 -17.36
C GLU A 145 -3.83 -9.30 -16.45
N THR A 146 -2.56 -8.94 -16.73
CA THR A 146 -1.42 -9.34 -15.89
C THR A 146 -1.51 -8.70 -14.50
N ALA A 147 -1.87 -7.41 -14.42
CA ALA A 147 -2.05 -6.71 -13.16
C ALA A 147 -3.16 -7.35 -12.31
N GLU A 148 -4.31 -7.66 -12.90
CA GLU A 148 -5.45 -8.30 -12.22
C GLU A 148 -5.08 -9.70 -11.72
N CYS A 149 -4.43 -10.52 -12.56
CA CYS A 149 -3.97 -11.85 -12.19
C CYS A 149 -2.94 -11.79 -11.05
N PHE A 150 -1.92 -10.94 -11.20
CA PHE A 150 -0.88 -10.76 -10.19
C PHE A 150 -1.47 -10.29 -8.86
N LEU A 151 -2.36 -9.31 -8.89
CA LEU A 151 -2.96 -8.78 -7.66
C LEU A 151 -3.80 -9.83 -6.93
N GLY A 152 -4.55 -10.67 -7.66
CA GLY A 152 -5.25 -11.80 -7.08
C GLY A 152 -4.31 -12.79 -6.39
N ALA A 153 -3.19 -13.12 -7.04
CA ALA A 153 -2.17 -13.99 -6.46
C ALA A 153 -1.47 -13.34 -5.25
N TRP A 154 -1.18 -12.04 -5.33
CA TRP A 154 -0.56 -11.28 -4.25
C TRP A 154 -1.45 -11.24 -3.00
N ILE A 155 -2.77 -10.94 -3.18
CA ILE A 155 -3.78 -10.94 -2.11
C ILE A 155 -3.89 -12.34 -1.47
N GLY A 156 -3.94 -13.40 -2.28
CA GLY A 156 -3.96 -14.77 -1.78
C GLY A 156 -2.70 -15.12 -0.97
N THR A 157 -1.53 -14.70 -1.47
CA THR A 157 -0.24 -14.93 -0.81
C THR A 157 -0.15 -14.22 0.55
N GLN A 158 -0.57 -12.95 0.62
CA GLN A 158 -0.59 -12.21 1.88
C GLN A 158 -1.57 -12.83 2.89
N PHE A 159 -2.76 -13.23 2.45
CA PHE A 159 -3.74 -13.88 3.32
C PHE A 159 -3.20 -15.21 3.88
N MET A 160 -2.55 -16.00 3.05
CA MET A 160 -1.90 -17.25 3.51
C MET A 160 -0.79 -16.98 4.52
N SER A 161 0.01 -15.93 4.32
CA SER A 161 1.04 -15.53 5.27
C SER A 161 0.44 -15.09 6.61
N GLU A 162 -0.64 -14.29 6.60
CA GLU A 162 -1.35 -13.90 7.82
C GLU A 162 -1.81 -15.12 8.62
N VAL A 163 -2.50 -16.05 7.97
CA VAL A 163 -3.14 -17.20 8.64
C VAL A 163 -2.12 -18.25 9.12
N VAL A 164 -1.07 -18.49 8.35
CA VAL A 164 -0.12 -19.59 8.59
C VAL A 164 1.04 -19.17 9.47
N SER A 165 1.52 -17.93 9.34
CA SER A 165 2.79 -17.51 9.94
C SER A 165 2.73 -16.16 10.67
N ASP A 166 1.55 -15.55 10.81
CA ASP A 166 1.39 -14.20 11.37
C ASP A 166 2.36 -13.19 10.70
N TRP A 167 2.38 -13.21 9.37
CA TRP A 167 3.17 -12.33 8.49
C TRP A 167 4.69 -12.56 8.49
N THR A 168 5.23 -13.49 9.29
CA THR A 168 6.69 -13.64 9.44
C THR A 168 7.40 -14.09 8.16
N ASP A 169 6.70 -14.75 7.23
CA ASP A 169 7.24 -15.26 5.96
C ASP A 169 6.74 -14.45 4.71
N LEU A 170 6.08 -13.32 4.91
CA LEU A 170 5.46 -12.59 3.80
C LEU A 170 6.48 -12.15 2.73
N ASN A 171 7.64 -11.64 3.16
CA ASN A 171 8.69 -11.21 2.22
C ASN A 171 9.20 -12.37 1.35
N ASP A 172 9.43 -13.54 1.96
CA ASP A 172 9.85 -14.74 1.24
C ASP A 172 8.78 -15.20 0.24
N ARG A 173 7.51 -15.23 0.66
CA ARG A 173 6.39 -15.62 -0.22
C ARG A 173 6.20 -14.69 -1.40
N ILE A 174 6.32 -13.38 -1.18
CA ILE A 174 6.19 -12.39 -2.28
C ILE A 174 7.39 -12.46 -3.22
N SER A 175 8.61 -12.69 -2.70
CA SER A 175 9.78 -13.01 -3.53
C SER A 175 9.52 -14.22 -4.43
N VAL A 176 9.00 -15.32 -3.87
CA VAL A 176 8.62 -16.53 -4.63
C VAL A 176 7.56 -16.21 -5.67
N LEU A 177 6.53 -15.42 -5.36
CA LEU A 177 5.51 -15.02 -6.31
C LEU A 177 6.11 -14.28 -7.50
N TYR A 178 6.97 -13.30 -7.28
CA TYR A 178 7.67 -12.59 -8.36
C TYR A 178 8.54 -13.53 -9.20
N ASN A 179 9.27 -14.44 -8.58
CA ASN A 179 10.11 -15.41 -9.28
C ASN A 179 9.33 -16.38 -10.17
N HIS A 180 8.04 -16.60 -9.90
CA HIS A 180 7.15 -17.37 -10.76
C HIS A 180 6.51 -16.53 -11.87
N VAL A 181 6.18 -15.28 -11.60
CA VAL A 181 5.46 -14.42 -12.57
C VAL A 181 6.43 -13.77 -13.57
N LEU A 182 7.54 -13.22 -13.09
CA LEU A 182 8.47 -12.45 -13.94
C LEU A 182 9.00 -13.23 -15.16
N PRO A 183 9.37 -14.52 -15.08
CA PRO A 183 9.82 -15.26 -16.26
C PRO A 183 8.77 -15.40 -17.36
N ALA A 184 7.48 -15.31 -17.02
CA ALA A 184 6.38 -15.37 -17.98
C ALA A 184 6.10 -14.03 -18.68
N ILE A 185 6.58 -12.92 -18.14
CA ILE A 185 6.21 -11.59 -18.63
C ILE A 185 7.41 -10.73 -19.05
N ALA A 186 8.57 -10.90 -18.40
CA ALA A 186 9.76 -10.07 -18.65
C ALA A 186 10.57 -10.56 -19.85
N THR A 187 11.15 -9.63 -20.59
CA THR A 187 12.18 -9.99 -21.59
C THR A 187 13.43 -10.55 -20.89
N PRO A 188 14.20 -11.45 -21.53
CA PRO A 188 15.42 -12.01 -20.92
C PRO A 188 16.41 -10.94 -20.46
N ALA A 189 16.54 -9.84 -21.21
CA ALA A 189 17.44 -8.73 -20.89
C ALA A 189 16.99 -7.95 -19.65
N ALA A 190 15.69 -7.82 -19.42
CA ALA A 190 15.16 -7.23 -18.20
C ALA A 190 15.25 -8.22 -17.03
N LEU A 191 14.83 -9.47 -17.23
CA LEU A 191 14.71 -10.47 -16.17
C LEU A 191 16.02 -10.68 -15.39
N ILE A 192 17.17 -10.77 -16.06
CA ILE A 192 18.47 -10.97 -15.42
C ILE A 192 18.94 -9.80 -14.55
N ARG A 193 18.28 -8.65 -14.64
CA ARG A 193 18.61 -7.42 -13.91
C ARG A 193 17.66 -7.16 -12.73
N LEU A 194 16.58 -7.94 -12.61
CA LEU A 194 15.59 -7.75 -11.56
C LEU A 194 16.07 -8.35 -10.23
N ASP A 195 15.86 -7.60 -9.18
CA ASP A 195 16.16 -8.00 -7.80
C ASP A 195 14.86 -8.24 -7.04
N THR A 196 14.57 -9.50 -6.79
CA THR A 196 13.39 -9.98 -6.06
C THR A 196 13.74 -10.58 -4.70
N ALA A 197 14.95 -10.35 -4.19
CA ALA A 197 15.40 -10.93 -2.92
C ALA A 197 14.45 -10.58 -1.77
N PRO A 198 14.21 -11.48 -0.79
CA PRO A 198 13.26 -11.24 0.31
C PRO A 198 13.53 -9.97 1.12
N ASP A 199 14.79 -9.53 1.22
CA ASP A 199 15.20 -8.31 1.91
C ASP A 199 15.04 -7.04 1.05
N ARG A 200 14.63 -7.18 -0.22
CA ARG A 200 14.53 -6.04 -1.15
C ARG A 200 13.64 -4.92 -0.61
N GLY A 201 12.49 -5.25 -0.03
CA GLY A 201 11.57 -4.26 0.55
C GLY A 201 12.23 -3.43 1.66
N ALA A 202 12.98 -4.06 2.56
CA ALA A 202 13.72 -3.38 3.62
C ALA A 202 14.74 -2.40 3.05
N ARG A 203 15.53 -2.83 2.08
CA ARG A 203 16.57 -1.99 1.43
C ARG A 203 15.97 -0.79 0.71
N VAL A 204 14.80 -0.94 0.07
CA VAL A 204 14.10 0.18 -0.60
C VAL A 204 13.57 1.19 0.44
N VAL A 205 13.01 0.71 1.55
CA VAL A 205 12.57 1.59 2.66
C VAL A 205 13.74 2.41 3.20
N GLU A 206 14.85 1.77 3.52
CA GLU A 206 16.06 2.44 4.00
C GLU A 206 16.61 3.47 2.98
N GLU A 207 16.57 3.15 1.69
CA GLU A 207 16.98 4.04 0.62
C GLU A 207 16.07 5.28 0.55
N ALA A 208 14.75 5.09 0.56
CA ALA A 208 13.78 6.18 0.51
C ALA A 208 13.88 7.10 1.75
N GLU A 209 14.15 6.54 2.92
CA GLU A 209 14.34 7.31 4.14
C GLU A 209 15.63 8.16 4.11
N ARG A 210 16.74 7.62 3.59
CA ARG A 210 17.97 8.38 3.37
C ARG A 210 17.77 9.54 2.40
N GLN A 211 17.12 9.29 1.26
CA GLN A 211 16.85 10.35 0.27
C GLN A 211 16.01 11.49 0.84
N ARG A 212 15.02 11.19 1.71
CA ARG A 212 14.23 12.21 2.40
C ARG A 212 15.03 13.02 3.41
N GLN A 213 16.00 12.42 4.08
CA GLN A 213 16.88 13.11 5.02
C GLN A 213 17.88 14.02 4.30
N GLU A 214 18.39 13.59 3.14
CA GLU A 214 19.35 14.32 2.33
C GLU A 214 18.71 15.47 1.52
N SER A 215 17.41 15.37 1.23
CA SER A 215 16.62 16.39 0.53
C SER A 215 15.49 16.90 1.43
N PRO A 216 15.80 17.58 2.54
CA PRO A 216 14.75 18.18 3.36
C PRO A 216 14.00 19.19 2.48
N VAL A 217 12.66 19.02 2.39
CA VAL A 217 11.79 20.00 1.73
C VAL A 217 12.14 21.38 2.26
N PRO A 218 12.46 22.37 1.40
CA PRO A 218 12.73 23.72 1.87
C PRO A 218 11.52 24.18 2.69
N THR A 219 11.74 24.48 3.95
CA THR A 219 10.76 25.19 4.77
C THR A 219 10.69 26.58 4.15
N GLU A 220 9.71 26.77 3.23
CA GLU A 220 9.42 28.11 2.71
C GLU A 220 9.13 29.02 3.90
N ALA A 221 10.00 30.02 4.06
CA ALA A 221 9.96 31.02 5.10
C ALA A 221 8.78 32.00 4.93
#